data_6460b81da41651876b1e452c73dc41e1
#
_entry.id   6460b81da41651876b1e452c73dc41e1
#
_cell.length_a   1.000
_cell.length_b   1.000
_cell.length_c   1.000
_cell.angle_alpha   90.00
_cell.angle_beta   90.00
_cell.angle_gamma   90.00
#
_symmetry.space_group_name_H-M   'P 1'
#
loop_
_entity.id
_entity.type
_entity.pdbx_description
1 polymer ?
#
loop_
_entity_poly.entity_id
_entity_poly.type
_entity_poly.pdbx_seq_one_letter_code
_entity_poly.pdbx_strand_id
1 'polypeptide(L)'
;ADPSEVGLYLTARGITNEVYYVAQKFMRYIGSPNVDNAARVCHAPSTVVLKQAIGHGATTCSYTDVIGSDLIVLFGANVANAQPVFMKYLYLARRRGAKVIVVNPFREPGLERYWVPSNLESAAFGTRIADDFFEVHTGGDAAFINGVLKVLLARGAVDRTFVRDRTSGFGDLLAALEEQTFAELEHASGASRADMERFAEHYAAADAAVLVWSMGITQHRHGVENVAAITNLALLRGNVGRPGAGLMPIRGHSGVQGGAEMGAYSTALPGGVPVDAEHAAALSEQYGFPVPATPGLRAEEMLLAAHRGRLEVLYSSGGNFLDVLPDPDLTRHALERVPLRVHQDIVLSAQMLVDPGEAVLLLPACTRYEQRGGGTETTTERRIVLSPEVRGPRVGEARSEWETFRDLAQRVDPARAHLIDLPDAQAVREEIARVVPIDRKSTRL
;
A
#
# COMPACT_ATOMS: atom_id res chain seq x y z
N ALA A 1 -31.10 -1.39 8.82
CA ALA A 1 -30.36 -0.34 8.10
C ALA A 1 -30.40 -0.64 6.60
N ASP A 2 -30.43 0.39 5.79
CA ASP A 2 -30.17 0.27 4.35
C ASP A 2 -28.72 -0.22 4.16
N PRO A 3 -28.42 -1.14 3.25
CA PRO A 3 -27.06 -1.57 3.00
C PRO A 3 -26.07 -0.43 2.73
N SER A 4 -26.51 0.68 2.14
CA SER A 4 -25.69 1.87 1.89
C SER A 4 -25.29 2.64 3.17
N GLU A 5 -25.97 2.39 4.29
CA GLU A 5 -25.68 2.97 5.60
C GLU A 5 -24.74 2.13 6.45
N VAL A 6 -24.27 0.99 5.91
CA VAL A 6 -23.32 0.09 6.56
C VAL A 6 -21.95 0.24 5.96
N GLY A 7 -20.95 0.58 6.77
CA GLY A 7 -19.54 0.71 6.38
C GLY A 7 -18.66 -0.34 7.06
N LEU A 8 -17.69 -0.88 6.32
CA LEU A 8 -16.66 -1.78 6.83
C LEU A 8 -15.27 -1.22 6.51
N TYR A 9 -14.48 -1.03 7.55
CA TYR A 9 -13.08 -0.68 7.45
C TYR A 9 -12.18 -1.81 7.95
N LEU A 10 -11.13 -2.10 7.21
CA LEU A 10 -10.13 -3.10 7.55
C LEU A 10 -8.77 -2.45 7.76
N THR A 11 -8.06 -2.81 8.83
CA THR A 11 -6.64 -2.45 8.93
C THR A 11 -5.84 -3.11 7.79
N ALA A 12 -4.60 -2.69 7.59
CA ALA A 12 -3.70 -3.34 6.63
C ALA A 12 -2.55 -4.08 7.32
N ARG A 13 -2.49 -4.05 8.64
CA ARG A 13 -1.45 -4.72 9.42
C ARG A 13 -1.98 -6.01 10.02
N GLY A 14 -1.39 -7.14 9.63
CA GLY A 14 -1.74 -8.46 10.16
C GLY A 14 -3.02 -9.08 9.60
N ILE A 15 -3.76 -8.39 8.75
CA ILE A 15 -4.93 -8.94 8.04
C ILE A 15 -4.45 -9.86 6.91
N THR A 16 -5.02 -11.05 6.85
CA THR A 16 -4.70 -12.05 5.82
C THR A 16 -5.57 -11.90 4.58
N ASN A 17 -5.17 -12.50 3.48
CA ASN A 17 -5.95 -12.51 2.24
C ASN A 17 -7.33 -13.14 2.45
N GLU A 18 -7.40 -14.19 3.28
CA GLU A 18 -8.65 -14.86 3.65
C GLU A 18 -9.62 -13.89 4.34
N VAL A 19 -9.11 -13.09 5.29
CA VAL A 19 -9.94 -12.09 5.99
C VAL A 19 -10.41 -11.00 5.03
N TYR A 20 -9.52 -10.42 4.22
CA TYR A 20 -9.92 -9.43 3.20
C TYR A 20 -10.99 -9.97 2.26
N TYR A 21 -10.80 -11.21 1.80
CA TYR A 21 -11.72 -11.83 0.84
C TYR A 21 -13.11 -12.07 1.44
N VAL A 22 -13.19 -12.67 2.63
CA VAL A 22 -14.48 -12.96 3.27
C VAL A 22 -15.17 -11.67 3.73
N ALA A 23 -14.41 -10.69 4.22
CA ALA A 23 -14.94 -9.40 4.62
C ALA A 23 -15.62 -8.64 3.47
N GLN A 24 -14.93 -8.54 2.31
CA GLN A 24 -15.54 -7.89 1.14
C GLN A 24 -16.72 -8.72 0.59
N LYS A 25 -16.62 -10.06 0.60
CA LYS A 25 -17.74 -10.92 0.18
C LYS A 25 -18.96 -10.73 1.06
N PHE A 26 -18.77 -10.63 2.39
CA PHE A 26 -19.82 -10.30 3.35
C PHE A 26 -20.52 -8.97 3.01
N MET A 27 -19.75 -7.90 2.77
CA MET A 27 -20.33 -6.60 2.44
C MET A 27 -21.14 -6.65 1.13
N ARG A 28 -20.62 -7.31 0.09
CA ARG A 28 -21.35 -7.52 -1.16
C ARG A 28 -22.59 -8.40 -0.98
N TYR A 29 -22.51 -9.41 -0.11
CA TYR A 29 -23.62 -10.30 0.21
C TYR A 29 -24.81 -9.58 0.86
N ILE A 30 -24.56 -8.63 1.76
CA ILE A 30 -25.60 -7.78 2.35
C ILE A 30 -26.02 -6.62 1.45
N GLY A 31 -25.40 -6.47 0.27
CA GLY A 31 -25.70 -5.41 -0.71
C GLY A 31 -24.98 -4.08 -0.46
N SER A 32 -24.03 -3.98 0.50
CA SER A 32 -23.28 -2.77 0.74
C SER A 32 -22.04 -2.67 -0.18
N PRO A 33 -21.82 -1.53 -0.85
CA PRO A 33 -20.58 -1.26 -1.56
C PRO A 33 -19.47 -0.72 -0.64
N ASN A 34 -19.75 -0.34 0.61
CA ASN A 34 -18.91 0.44 1.49
C ASN A 34 -17.91 -0.44 2.24
N VAL A 35 -16.92 -1.00 1.56
CA VAL A 35 -15.78 -1.70 2.15
C VAL A 35 -14.48 -1.04 1.71
N ASP A 36 -13.63 -0.64 2.65
CA ASP A 36 -12.33 -0.07 2.33
C ASP A 36 -11.29 -0.46 3.39
N ASN A 37 -10.03 -0.17 3.13
CA ASN A 37 -8.97 -0.55 4.04
C ASN A 37 -7.87 0.52 4.15
N ALA A 38 -6.95 0.33 5.11
CA ALA A 38 -5.90 1.28 5.43
C ALA A 38 -4.94 1.61 4.27
N ALA A 39 -4.85 0.79 3.23
CA ALA A 39 -4.03 1.11 2.06
C ALA A 39 -4.54 2.35 1.31
N ARG A 40 -5.81 2.72 1.50
CA ARG A 40 -6.39 3.96 0.95
C ARG A 40 -5.62 5.20 1.39
N VAL A 41 -5.32 5.30 2.67
CA VAL A 41 -4.59 6.43 3.25
C VAL A 41 -3.08 6.20 3.33
N CYS A 42 -2.57 5.15 2.69
CA CYS A 42 -1.18 4.76 2.72
C CYS A 42 -0.52 4.91 1.34
N HIS A 43 -0.77 3.99 0.42
CA HIS A 43 -0.12 3.90 -0.89
C HIS A 43 -1.09 4.00 -2.08
N ALA A 44 -2.29 4.56 -1.90
CA ALA A 44 -3.23 4.79 -3.01
C ALA A 44 -2.61 5.59 -4.17
N PRO A 45 -1.82 6.68 -3.93
CA PRO A 45 -1.14 7.40 -5.01
C PRO A 45 -0.21 6.50 -5.83
N SER A 46 0.54 5.59 -5.18
CA SER A 46 1.39 4.62 -5.88
C SER A 46 0.59 3.70 -6.79
N THR A 47 -0.54 3.19 -6.30
CA THR A 47 -1.39 2.28 -7.07
C THR A 47 -2.00 2.98 -8.28
N VAL A 48 -2.48 4.21 -8.11
CA VAL A 48 -3.08 5.01 -9.19
C VAL A 48 -2.06 5.27 -10.29
N VAL A 49 -0.92 5.85 -9.94
CA VAL A 49 0.10 6.24 -10.93
C VAL A 49 0.69 5.03 -11.64
N LEU A 50 1.08 3.98 -10.89
CA LEU A 50 1.68 2.81 -11.50
C LEU A 50 0.71 2.08 -12.43
N LYS A 51 -0.59 1.99 -12.08
CA LYS A 51 -1.60 1.45 -12.99
C LYS A 51 -1.72 2.26 -14.28
N GLN A 52 -1.70 3.59 -14.18
CA GLN A 52 -1.79 4.48 -15.33
C GLN A 52 -0.53 4.43 -16.21
N ALA A 53 0.65 4.47 -15.58
CA ALA A 53 1.92 4.60 -16.28
C ALA A 53 2.48 3.28 -16.83
N ILE A 54 2.29 2.17 -16.10
CA ILE A 54 2.89 0.87 -16.44
C ILE A 54 1.89 -0.30 -16.41
N GLY A 55 0.60 -0.01 -16.26
CA GLY A 55 -0.48 -1.01 -16.28
C GLY A 55 -0.60 -1.87 -15.01
N HIS A 56 0.24 -1.66 -14.00
CA HIS A 56 0.26 -2.51 -12.81
C HIS A 56 0.58 -1.74 -11.53
N GLY A 57 -0.31 -1.76 -10.54
CA GLY A 57 -0.23 -0.96 -9.30
C GLY A 57 0.66 -1.52 -8.19
N ALA A 58 1.71 -2.29 -8.53
CA ALA A 58 2.63 -2.90 -7.58
C ALA A 58 4.09 -2.69 -7.98
N THR A 59 5.02 -3.14 -7.13
CA THR A 59 6.46 -3.07 -7.41
C THR A 59 6.82 -3.81 -8.70
N THR A 60 7.81 -3.29 -9.44
CA THR A 60 8.30 -3.89 -10.69
C THR A 60 9.54 -4.77 -10.48
N CYS A 61 10.12 -4.77 -9.29
CA CYS A 61 11.34 -5.49 -8.94
C CYS A 61 11.20 -6.24 -7.61
N SER A 62 12.17 -7.07 -7.29
CA SER A 62 12.26 -7.84 -6.05
C SER A 62 13.38 -7.30 -5.13
N TYR A 63 13.45 -7.81 -3.91
CA TYR A 63 14.57 -7.51 -3.01
C TYR A 63 15.91 -8.09 -3.52
N THR A 64 15.87 -9.13 -4.33
CA THR A 64 17.08 -9.63 -5.01
C THR A 64 17.59 -8.67 -6.08
N ASP A 65 16.70 -7.93 -6.76
CA ASP A 65 17.07 -6.86 -7.68
C ASP A 65 17.77 -5.72 -6.94
N VAL A 66 17.32 -5.38 -5.73
CA VAL A 66 18.01 -4.38 -4.88
C VAL A 66 19.46 -4.78 -4.60
N ILE A 67 19.72 -6.08 -4.32
CA ILE A 67 21.09 -6.57 -4.11
C ILE A 67 21.94 -6.50 -5.38
N GLY A 68 21.33 -6.64 -6.55
CA GLY A 68 21.97 -6.59 -7.86
C GLY A 68 22.05 -5.20 -8.51
N SER A 69 21.57 -4.17 -7.82
CA SER A 69 21.53 -2.79 -8.32
C SER A 69 22.87 -2.07 -8.10
N ASP A 70 23.18 -1.10 -8.97
CA ASP A 70 24.32 -0.19 -8.79
C ASP A 70 23.96 1.00 -7.90
N LEU A 71 22.69 1.41 -7.93
CA LEU A 71 22.18 2.54 -7.19
C LEU A 71 20.80 2.24 -6.59
N ILE A 72 20.65 2.54 -5.31
CA ILE A 72 19.36 2.51 -4.63
C ILE A 72 19.03 3.94 -4.19
N VAL A 73 17.89 4.45 -4.61
CA VAL A 73 17.39 5.76 -4.21
C VAL A 73 16.23 5.59 -3.27
N LEU A 74 16.30 6.19 -2.08
CA LEU A 74 15.23 6.19 -1.09
C LEU A 74 14.56 7.56 -1.07
N PHE A 75 13.29 7.63 -1.47
CA PHE A 75 12.47 8.84 -1.46
C PHE A 75 11.44 8.78 -0.34
N GLY A 76 11.38 9.78 0.54
CA GLY A 76 10.37 9.87 1.59
C GLY A 76 10.26 8.59 2.43
N ALA A 77 11.40 7.97 2.77
CA ALA A 77 11.42 6.65 3.39
C ALA A 77 12.46 6.56 4.53
N ASN A 78 12.00 6.25 5.75
CA ASN A 78 12.85 5.83 6.85
C ASN A 78 12.80 4.31 7.01
N VAL A 79 13.47 3.59 6.11
CA VAL A 79 13.43 2.12 6.07
C VAL A 79 14.08 1.48 7.31
N ALA A 80 14.96 2.19 8.00
CA ALA A 80 15.56 1.71 9.24
C ALA A 80 14.50 1.48 10.35
N ASN A 81 13.50 2.36 10.42
CA ASN A 81 12.43 2.27 11.42
C ASN A 81 11.19 1.55 10.90
N ALA A 82 10.77 1.85 9.66
CA ALA A 82 9.50 1.37 9.13
C ALA A 82 9.60 0.00 8.45
N GLN A 83 10.75 -0.33 7.85
CA GLN A 83 11.00 -1.59 7.14
C GLN A 83 12.36 -2.21 7.53
N PRO A 84 12.62 -2.53 8.79
CA PRO A 84 13.95 -2.92 9.29
C PRO A 84 14.53 -4.16 8.61
N VAL A 85 13.70 -5.07 8.12
CA VAL A 85 14.15 -6.23 7.35
C VAL A 85 14.83 -5.81 6.03
N PHE A 86 14.37 -4.71 5.41
CA PHE A 86 14.96 -4.18 4.18
C PHE A 86 16.41 -3.70 4.37
N MET A 87 16.78 -3.28 5.58
CA MET A 87 18.15 -2.87 5.90
C MET A 87 19.18 -3.95 5.61
N LYS A 88 18.80 -5.23 5.74
CA LYS A 88 19.69 -6.36 5.38
C LYS A 88 19.99 -6.39 3.87
N TYR A 89 18.99 -6.10 3.05
CA TYR A 89 19.16 -6.05 1.59
C TYR A 89 20.01 -4.85 1.16
N LEU A 90 19.82 -3.69 1.77
CA LEU A 90 20.70 -2.52 1.56
C LEU A 90 22.14 -2.84 1.95
N TYR A 91 22.36 -3.48 3.09
CA TYR A 91 23.69 -3.90 3.53
C TYR A 91 24.34 -4.85 2.51
N LEU A 92 23.61 -5.85 2.01
CA LEU A 92 24.12 -6.79 1.01
C LEU A 92 24.41 -6.11 -0.33
N ALA A 93 23.57 -5.18 -0.78
CA ALA A 93 23.80 -4.38 -1.98
C ALA A 93 25.08 -3.55 -1.84
N ARG A 94 25.25 -2.84 -0.74
CA ARG A 94 26.47 -2.05 -0.46
C ARG A 94 27.73 -2.92 -0.43
N ARG A 95 27.67 -4.13 0.11
CA ARG A 95 28.79 -5.09 0.09
C ARG A 95 29.18 -5.50 -1.34
N ARG A 96 28.30 -5.31 -2.31
CA ARG A 96 28.56 -5.53 -3.75
C ARG A 96 28.95 -4.27 -4.50
N GLY A 97 29.05 -3.13 -3.81
CA GLY A 97 29.47 -1.86 -4.41
C GLY A 97 28.32 -0.91 -4.78
N ALA A 98 27.07 -1.28 -4.52
CA ALA A 98 25.92 -0.40 -4.74
C ALA A 98 26.02 0.87 -3.90
N LYS A 99 25.65 2.02 -4.48
CA LYS A 99 25.46 3.28 -3.77
C LYS A 99 24.02 3.39 -3.25
N VAL A 100 23.86 4.03 -2.11
CA VAL A 100 22.55 4.38 -1.55
C VAL A 100 22.48 5.89 -1.40
N ILE A 101 21.50 6.52 -2.02
CA ILE A 101 21.22 7.95 -1.86
C ILE A 101 19.81 8.16 -1.31
N VAL A 102 19.63 9.22 -0.53
CA VAL A 102 18.38 9.49 0.19
C VAL A 102 17.89 10.88 -0.17
N VAL A 103 16.58 10.98 -0.45
CA VAL A 103 15.87 12.24 -0.66
C VAL A 103 14.78 12.33 0.42
N ASN A 104 15.00 13.12 1.44
CA ASN A 104 14.11 13.28 2.58
C ASN A 104 14.19 14.72 3.12
N PRO A 105 13.16 15.22 3.80
CA PRO A 105 13.22 16.54 4.47
C PRO A 105 14.08 16.52 5.75
N PHE A 106 14.56 15.37 6.17
CA PHE A 106 15.31 15.17 7.41
C PHE A 106 16.35 14.05 7.23
N ARG A 107 17.54 14.22 7.82
CA ARG A 107 18.57 13.19 7.85
C ARG A 107 18.28 12.18 8.95
N GLU A 108 17.73 11.06 8.53
CA GLU A 108 17.36 9.98 9.43
C GLU A 108 18.61 9.28 10.00
N PRO A 109 18.80 9.24 11.35
CA PRO A 109 20.02 8.65 11.94
C PRO A 109 20.27 7.20 11.53
N GLY A 110 19.20 6.38 11.38
CA GLY A 110 19.32 5.00 10.97
C GLY A 110 19.69 4.80 9.49
N LEU A 111 19.58 5.85 8.64
CA LEU A 111 20.09 5.86 7.28
C LEU A 111 21.53 6.38 7.18
N GLU A 112 21.98 7.16 8.16
CA GLU A 112 23.39 7.52 8.27
C GLU A 112 24.21 6.36 8.79
N ARG A 113 23.81 5.80 9.93
CA ARG A 113 24.51 4.68 10.57
C ARG A 113 23.53 3.71 11.23
N TYR A 114 23.65 2.44 10.91
CA TYR A 114 22.74 1.39 11.38
C TYR A 114 23.49 0.18 11.92
N TRP A 115 22.95 -0.44 12.95
CA TRP A 115 23.38 -1.76 13.38
C TRP A 115 22.62 -2.83 12.60
N VAL A 116 23.31 -3.47 11.67
CA VAL A 116 22.75 -4.59 10.92
C VAL A 116 22.72 -5.83 11.81
N PRO A 117 21.55 -6.39 12.15
CA PRO A 117 21.46 -7.58 12.99
C PRO A 117 22.29 -8.75 12.44
N SER A 118 22.87 -9.56 13.35
CA SER A 118 23.72 -10.70 13.02
C SER A 118 25.05 -10.36 12.33
N ASN A 119 25.51 -9.10 12.43
CA ASN A 119 26.81 -8.68 11.93
C ASN A 119 27.63 -8.04 13.07
N LEU A 120 28.71 -8.70 13.50
CA LEU A 120 29.53 -8.27 14.64
C LEU A 120 30.28 -6.96 14.37
N GLU A 121 30.79 -6.77 13.15
CA GLU A 121 31.46 -5.53 12.74
C GLU A 121 30.47 -4.36 12.80
N SER A 122 29.26 -4.57 12.30
CA SER A 122 28.20 -3.56 12.35
C SER A 122 27.74 -3.27 13.79
N ALA A 123 27.74 -4.27 14.66
CA ALA A 123 27.44 -4.08 16.09
C ALA A 123 28.48 -3.22 16.81
N ALA A 124 29.76 -3.38 16.46
CA ALA A 124 30.87 -2.66 17.09
C ALA A 124 31.04 -1.23 16.55
N PHE A 125 30.90 -1.04 15.24
CA PHE A 125 31.26 0.21 14.56
C PHE A 125 30.08 0.89 13.84
N GLY A 126 28.94 0.23 13.73
CA GLY A 126 27.82 0.64 12.88
C GLY A 126 28.16 0.50 11.40
N THR A 127 27.14 0.42 10.56
CA THR A 127 27.28 0.41 9.10
C THR A 127 26.76 1.73 8.55
N ARG A 128 27.57 2.45 7.79
CA ARG A 128 27.09 3.59 7.01
C ARG A 128 26.16 3.08 5.91
N ILE A 129 24.95 3.59 5.86
CA ILE A 129 23.94 3.17 4.89
C ILE A 129 23.92 4.08 3.67
N ALA A 130 23.66 5.38 3.85
CA ALA A 130 23.60 6.32 2.76
C ALA A 130 24.99 6.85 2.38
N ASP A 131 25.22 6.99 1.09
CA ASP A 131 26.41 7.64 0.53
C ASP A 131 26.18 9.14 0.38
N ASP A 132 24.95 9.56 0.07
CA ASP A 132 24.59 10.96 -0.05
C ASP A 132 23.14 11.20 0.41
N PHE A 133 22.86 12.44 0.86
CA PHE A 133 21.56 12.94 1.26
C PHE A 133 21.21 14.21 0.50
N PHE A 134 19.97 14.28 0.03
CA PHE A 134 19.36 15.44 -0.59
C PHE A 134 18.18 15.87 0.27
N GLU A 135 18.33 17.01 0.93
CA GLU A 135 17.28 17.54 1.79
C GLU A 135 16.32 18.38 0.94
N VAL A 136 15.02 18.05 1.01
CA VAL A 136 13.97 18.72 0.26
C VAL A 136 12.89 19.22 1.22
N HIS A 137 12.19 20.29 0.84
CA HIS A 137 11.00 20.70 1.59
C HIS A 137 9.94 19.59 1.54
N THR A 138 9.15 19.46 2.60
CA THR A 138 7.98 18.58 2.60
C THR A 138 7.05 18.96 1.46
N GLY A 139 6.80 18.02 0.53
CA GLY A 139 6.03 18.25 -0.68
C GLY A 139 6.83 18.81 -1.88
N GLY A 140 8.13 19.03 -1.72
CA GLY A 140 9.02 19.52 -2.77
C GLY A 140 9.63 18.44 -3.67
N ASP A 141 9.30 17.16 -3.44
CA ASP A 141 9.92 16.02 -4.13
C ASP A 141 9.76 16.08 -5.66
N ALA A 142 8.54 16.36 -6.15
CA ALA A 142 8.30 16.46 -7.59
C ALA A 142 9.13 17.59 -8.24
N ALA A 143 9.25 18.75 -7.57
CA ALA A 143 10.04 19.85 -8.07
C ALA A 143 11.55 19.50 -8.11
N PHE A 144 12.07 18.83 -7.08
CA PHE A 144 13.44 18.33 -7.06
C PHE A 144 13.69 17.37 -8.22
N ILE A 145 12.82 16.38 -8.41
CA ILE A 145 12.94 15.37 -9.46
C ILE A 145 12.82 16.02 -10.85
N ASN A 146 11.93 16.98 -11.04
CA ASN A 146 11.81 17.72 -12.30
C ASN A 146 13.11 18.47 -12.63
N GLY A 147 13.76 19.07 -11.65
CA GLY A 147 15.09 19.67 -11.82
C GLY A 147 16.15 18.65 -12.22
N VAL A 148 16.15 17.48 -11.59
CA VAL A 148 17.01 16.34 -11.96
C VAL A 148 16.74 15.89 -13.40
N LEU A 149 15.48 15.76 -13.81
CA LEU A 149 15.10 15.41 -15.19
C LEU A 149 15.63 16.42 -16.21
N LYS A 150 15.53 17.73 -15.92
CA LYS A 150 16.09 18.79 -16.79
C LYS A 150 17.61 18.64 -16.93
N VAL A 151 18.31 18.34 -15.85
CA VAL A 151 19.78 18.13 -15.88
C VAL A 151 20.13 16.88 -16.70
N LEU A 152 19.44 15.76 -16.51
CA LEU A 152 19.66 14.52 -17.26
C LEU A 152 19.43 14.71 -18.76
N LEU A 153 18.38 15.44 -19.12
CA LEU A 153 18.08 15.79 -20.52
C LEU A 153 19.15 16.66 -21.12
N ALA A 154 19.62 17.72 -20.42
CA ALA A 154 20.68 18.61 -20.89
C ALA A 154 22.02 17.88 -21.07
N ARG A 155 22.30 16.86 -20.23
CA ARG A 155 23.53 16.05 -20.33
C ARG A 155 23.40 14.91 -21.36
N GLY A 156 22.23 14.71 -21.97
CA GLY A 156 21.96 13.58 -22.86
C GLY A 156 21.97 12.21 -22.16
N ALA A 157 21.83 12.18 -20.82
CA ALA A 157 21.83 10.98 -20.00
C ALA A 157 20.44 10.31 -19.99
N VAL A 158 19.95 9.97 -21.18
CA VAL A 158 18.63 9.41 -21.47
C VAL A 158 18.80 8.11 -22.26
N ASP A 159 18.10 7.07 -21.88
CA ASP A 159 17.97 5.88 -22.72
C ASP A 159 16.99 6.14 -23.87
N ARG A 160 17.50 6.75 -24.95
CA ARG A 160 16.69 7.15 -26.11
C ARG A 160 16.00 5.97 -26.80
N THR A 161 16.60 4.79 -26.74
CA THR A 161 16.02 3.57 -27.34
C THR A 161 14.84 3.11 -26.54
N PHE A 162 14.99 3.01 -25.22
CA PHE A 162 13.88 2.64 -24.32
C PHE A 162 12.73 3.66 -24.41
N VAL A 163 13.05 4.96 -24.34
CA VAL A 163 12.04 6.02 -24.41
C VAL A 163 11.25 5.94 -25.71
N ARG A 164 11.92 5.81 -26.87
CA ARG A 164 11.26 5.73 -28.18
C ARG A 164 10.40 4.47 -28.32
N ASP A 165 10.93 3.30 -27.91
CA ASP A 165 10.35 2.00 -28.23
C ASP A 165 9.37 1.48 -27.17
N ARG A 166 9.43 2.01 -25.92
CA ARG A 166 8.74 1.48 -24.75
C ARG A 166 7.92 2.50 -23.97
N THR A 167 7.91 3.76 -24.36
CA THR A 167 7.14 4.80 -23.66
C THR A 167 6.30 5.64 -24.63
N SER A 168 5.34 6.35 -24.07
CA SER A 168 4.54 7.38 -24.74
C SER A 168 4.52 8.66 -23.89
N GLY A 169 4.13 9.81 -24.48
CA GLY A 169 4.01 11.07 -23.75
C GLY A 169 5.35 11.77 -23.46
N PHE A 170 6.46 11.34 -24.05
CA PHE A 170 7.76 11.98 -23.82
C PHE A 170 7.78 13.44 -24.27
N GLY A 171 7.10 13.78 -25.38
CA GLY A 171 6.98 15.16 -25.85
C GLY A 171 6.25 16.06 -24.86
N ASP A 172 5.19 15.54 -24.24
CA ASP A 172 4.41 16.28 -23.22
C ASP A 172 5.25 16.52 -21.96
N LEU A 173 6.06 15.52 -21.55
CA LEU A 173 7.00 15.68 -20.45
C LEU A 173 8.03 16.78 -20.75
N LEU A 174 8.60 16.80 -21.95
CA LEU A 174 9.56 17.84 -22.34
C LEU A 174 8.93 19.24 -22.28
N ALA A 175 7.76 19.42 -22.87
CA ALA A 175 7.04 20.69 -22.85
C ALA A 175 6.78 21.16 -21.41
N ALA A 176 6.26 20.27 -20.53
CA ALA A 176 6.01 20.59 -19.14
C ALA A 176 7.28 20.95 -18.34
N LEU A 177 8.40 20.33 -18.66
CA LEU A 177 9.68 20.67 -18.04
C LEU A 177 10.26 22.00 -18.56
N GLU A 178 10.06 22.35 -19.82
CA GLU A 178 10.51 23.62 -20.41
C GLU A 178 9.84 24.83 -19.74
N GLU A 179 8.58 24.72 -19.37
CA GLU A 179 7.84 25.77 -18.67
C GLU A 179 8.36 26.09 -17.26
N GLN A 180 9.15 25.19 -16.65
CA GLN A 180 9.66 25.32 -15.29
C GLN A 180 11.09 25.84 -15.29
N THR A 181 11.35 26.96 -14.63
CA THR A 181 12.70 27.48 -14.42
C THR A 181 13.41 26.79 -13.26
N PHE A 182 14.75 26.75 -13.26
CA PHE A 182 15.48 26.23 -12.10
C PHE A 182 15.23 27.04 -10.82
N ALA A 183 15.04 28.34 -10.91
CA ALA A 183 14.75 29.17 -9.75
C ALA A 183 13.41 28.80 -9.09
N GLU A 184 12.37 28.51 -9.86
CA GLU A 184 11.10 28.00 -9.36
C GLU A 184 11.25 26.61 -8.72
N LEU A 185 12.02 25.72 -9.36
CA LEU A 185 12.27 24.38 -8.87
C LEU A 185 13.09 24.37 -7.57
N GLU A 186 14.11 25.24 -7.46
CA GLU A 186 14.87 25.45 -6.22
C GLU A 186 13.97 25.98 -5.10
N HIS A 187 13.16 26.98 -5.38
CA HIS A 187 12.22 27.53 -4.40
C HIS A 187 11.21 26.50 -3.92
N ALA A 188 10.60 25.75 -4.83
CA ALA A 188 9.59 24.75 -4.50
C ALA A 188 10.17 23.51 -3.80
N SER A 189 11.35 23.07 -4.22
CA SER A 189 11.98 21.88 -3.62
C SER A 189 12.76 22.17 -2.34
N GLY A 190 13.24 23.39 -2.15
CA GLY A 190 14.19 23.74 -1.08
C GLY A 190 15.61 23.24 -1.31
N ALA A 191 15.85 22.53 -2.41
CA ALA A 191 17.16 22.03 -2.78
C ALA A 191 17.78 22.92 -3.88
N SER A 192 19.10 23.09 -3.86
CA SER A 192 19.79 23.89 -4.85
C SER A 192 19.89 23.18 -6.20
N ARG A 193 20.08 23.95 -7.26
CA ARG A 193 20.40 23.40 -8.58
C ARG A 193 21.66 22.52 -8.52
N ALA A 194 22.66 22.87 -7.73
CA ALA A 194 23.85 22.05 -7.52
C ALA A 194 23.51 20.67 -6.91
N ASP A 195 22.53 20.58 -6.02
CA ASP A 195 22.03 19.30 -5.50
C ASP A 195 21.34 18.48 -6.59
N MET A 196 20.54 19.10 -7.44
CA MET A 196 19.90 18.43 -8.58
C MET A 196 20.94 17.90 -9.58
N GLU A 197 22.00 18.68 -9.85
CA GLU A 197 23.12 18.28 -10.69
C GLU A 197 23.92 17.12 -10.09
N ARG A 198 24.19 17.14 -8.78
CA ARG A 198 24.88 16.08 -8.04
C ARG A 198 24.06 14.79 -8.01
N PHE A 199 22.74 14.88 -7.78
CA PHE A 199 21.87 13.72 -7.87
C PHE A 199 21.89 13.14 -9.29
N ALA A 200 21.78 13.97 -10.32
CA ALA A 200 21.81 13.55 -11.72
C ALA A 200 23.12 12.84 -12.08
N GLU A 201 24.25 13.26 -11.48
CA GLU A 201 25.55 12.59 -11.65
C GLU A 201 25.53 11.16 -11.08
N HIS A 202 25.05 10.98 -9.87
CA HIS A 202 24.89 9.64 -9.27
C HIS A 202 23.98 8.76 -10.14
N TYR A 203 22.86 9.32 -10.58
CA TYR A 203 21.86 8.56 -11.33
C TYR A 203 22.31 8.24 -12.76
N ALA A 204 23.01 9.15 -13.42
CA ALA A 204 23.56 8.92 -14.75
C ALA A 204 24.72 7.92 -14.78
N ALA A 205 25.51 7.84 -13.69
CA ALA A 205 26.61 6.91 -13.57
C ALA A 205 26.22 5.47 -13.30
N ALA A 206 24.98 5.24 -12.85
CA ALA A 206 24.47 3.89 -12.56
C ALA A 206 23.90 3.25 -13.83
N ASP A 207 24.31 2.01 -14.12
CA ASP A 207 23.68 1.22 -15.18
C ASP A 207 22.29 0.76 -14.77
N ALA A 208 22.13 0.30 -13.53
CA ALA A 208 20.85 -0.16 -13.00
C ALA A 208 20.52 0.55 -11.67
N ALA A 209 19.29 1.06 -11.55
CA ALA A 209 18.83 1.73 -10.35
C ALA A 209 17.48 1.21 -9.88
N VAL A 210 17.34 0.99 -8.55
CA VAL A 210 16.06 0.75 -7.89
C VAL A 210 15.61 2.01 -7.17
N LEU A 211 14.44 2.52 -7.56
CA LEU A 211 13.82 3.70 -6.96
C LEU A 211 12.80 3.24 -5.93
N VAL A 212 13.10 3.47 -4.67
CA VAL A 212 12.30 3.05 -3.51
C VAL A 212 11.62 4.26 -2.90
N TRP A 213 10.32 4.18 -2.62
CA TRP A 213 9.64 5.24 -1.88
C TRP A 213 8.65 4.68 -0.86
N SER A 214 8.38 5.47 0.16
CA SER A 214 7.42 5.14 1.21
C SER A 214 6.39 6.27 1.41
N MET A 215 5.80 6.32 2.58
CA MET A 215 4.67 7.19 2.88
C MET A 215 5.00 8.70 2.88
N GLY A 216 6.27 9.08 3.06
CA GLY A 216 6.70 10.47 2.89
C GLY A 216 6.43 11.03 1.48
N ILE A 217 6.33 10.14 0.47
CA ILE A 217 5.95 10.50 -0.89
C ILE A 217 4.43 10.51 -1.10
N THR A 218 3.70 9.62 -0.42
CA THR A 218 2.29 9.35 -0.75
C THR A 218 1.28 9.98 0.19
N GLN A 219 1.63 10.21 1.46
CA GLN A 219 0.71 10.71 2.48
C GLN A 219 0.68 12.24 2.55
N HIS A 220 0.51 12.90 1.42
CA HIS A 220 0.26 14.34 1.36
C HIS A 220 -0.43 14.75 0.05
N ARG A 221 -0.77 16.05 -0.06
CA ARG A 221 -1.55 16.63 -1.15
C ARG A 221 -1.00 16.30 -2.54
N HIS A 222 0.33 16.24 -2.69
CA HIS A 222 1.02 16.01 -3.98
C HIS A 222 1.52 14.58 -4.15
N GLY A 223 0.91 13.62 -3.46
CA GLY A 223 1.36 12.21 -3.51
C GLY A 223 1.31 11.59 -4.91
N VAL A 224 0.32 11.95 -5.73
CA VAL A 224 0.18 11.47 -7.11
C VAL A 224 1.30 12.05 -7.99
N GLU A 225 1.51 13.36 -7.93
CA GLU A 225 2.53 14.06 -8.70
C GLU A 225 3.95 13.58 -8.36
N ASN A 226 4.22 13.34 -7.08
CA ASN A 226 5.51 12.81 -6.64
C ASN A 226 5.79 11.41 -7.20
N VAL A 227 4.82 10.51 -7.12
CA VAL A 227 4.97 9.16 -7.69
C VAL A 227 5.12 9.22 -9.21
N ALA A 228 4.42 10.13 -9.88
CA ALA A 228 4.56 10.34 -11.32
C ALA A 228 5.98 10.84 -11.68
N ALA A 229 6.52 11.78 -10.92
CA ALA A 229 7.89 12.26 -11.12
C ALA A 229 8.93 11.14 -10.93
N ILE A 230 8.81 10.31 -9.88
CA ILE A 230 9.68 9.13 -9.67
C ILE A 230 9.54 8.15 -10.84
N THR A 231 8.33 7.93 -11.33
CA THR A 231 8.07 7.02 -12.45
C THR A 231 8.71 7.55 -13.73
N ASN A 232 8.58 8.86 -14.02
CA ASN A 232 9.24 9.50 -15.15
C ASN A 232 10.78 9.39 -15.08
N LEU A 233 11.34 9.56 -13.88
CA LEU A 233 12.77 9.39 -13.64
C LEU A 233 13.24 7.96 -14.00
N ALA A 234 12.48 6.94 -13.60
CA ALA A 234 12.79 5.56 -13.93
C ALA A 234 12.69 5.29 -15.45
N LEU A 235 11.59 5.74 -16.07
CA LEU A 235 11.34 5.52 -17.51
C LEU A 235 12.37 6.21 -18.39
N LEU A 236 12.84 7.41 -18.00
CA LEU A 236 13.85 8.17 -18.75
C LEU A 236 15.17 7.40 -18.93
N ARG A 237 15.50 6.53 -17.98
CA ARG A 237 16.73 5.72 -17.97
C ARG A 237 16.49 4.22 -18.19
N GLY A 238 15.26 3.81 -18.54
CA GLY A 238 14.91 2.41 -18.74
C GLY A 238 15.07 1.54 -17.48
N ASN A 239 14.87 2.11 -16.29
CA ASN A 239 14.98 1.40 -15.01
C ASN A 239 13.70 0.61 -14.65
N VAL A 240 13.08 -0.02 -15.63
CA VAL A 240 11.90 -0.88 -15.48
C VAL A 240 12.05 -2.10 -16.39
N GLY A 241 11.69 -3.28 -15.88
CA GLY A 241 11.63 -4.52 -16.68
C GLY A 241 12.97 -5.18 -16.98
N ARG A 242 14.02 -4.88 -16.21
CA ARG A 242 15.34 -5.48 -16.32
C ARG A 242 15.96 -5.79 -14.94
N PRO A 243 16.90 -6.77 -14.84
CA PRO A 243 17.53 -7.10 -13.57
C PRO A 243 18.24 -5.92 -12.92
N GLY A 244 18.21 -5.85 -11.59
CA GLY A 244 18.86 -4.81 -10.81
C GLY A 244 18.22 -3.43 -10.90
N ALA A 245 17.08 -3.30 -11.59
CA ALA A 245 16.39 -2.02 -11.79
C ALA A 245 14.90 -2.15 -11.47
N GLY A 246 14.28 -1.07 -11.01
CA GLY A 246 12.84 -1.07 -10.80
C GLY A 246 12.28 0.07 -9.96
N LEU A 247 10.96 0.06 -9.91
CA LEU A 247 10.11 0.92 -9.10
C LEU A 247 9.60 0.11 -7.89
N MET A 248 9.89 0.57 -6.68
CA MET A 248 9.56 -0.14 -5.44
C MET A 248 8.81 0.76 -4.45
N PRO A 249 7.47 0.87 -4.55
CA PRO A 249 6.68 1.37 -3.43
C PRO A 249 6.84 0.40 -2.26
N ILE A 250 7.74 0.70 -1.32
CA ILE A 250 8.03 -0.19 -0.20
C ILE A 250 6.95 -0.06 0.86
N ARG A 251 5.96 -0.94 0.79
CA ARG A 251 4.86 -1.00 1.75
C ARG A 251 5.35 -1.60 3.07
N GLY A 252 5.05 -0.93 4.19
CA GLY A 252 5.48 -1.36 5.52
C GLY A 252 4.57 -2.42 6.14
N HIS A 253 3.28 -2.38 5.83
CA HIS A 253 2.31 -3.31 6.38
C HIS A 253 2.34 -4.65 5.64
N SER A 254 2.44 -5.75 6.38
CA SER A 254 2.26 -7.09 5.84
C SER A 254 0.80 -7.25 5.36
N GLY A 255 0.62 -7.85 4.19
CA GLY A 255 -0.71 -8.12 3.64
C GLY A 255 -1.39 -6.93 2.95
N VAL A 256 -0.86 -5.70 3.03
CA VAL A 256 -1.52 -4.52 2.44
C VAL A 256 -1.72 -4.62 0.93
N GLN A 257 -0.86 -5.32 0.22
CA GLN A 257 -1.01 -5.59 -1.21
C GLN A 257 -2.24 -6.48 -1.46
N GLY A 258 -2.45 -7.48 -0.62
CA GLY A 258 -3.58 -8.41 -0.71
C GLY A 258 -4.95 -7.73 -0.58
N GLY A 259 -5.05 -6.65 0.20
CA GLY A 259 -6.30 -5.90 0.35
C GLY A 259 -6.90 -5.45 -0.99
N ALA A 260 -6.05 -4.94 -1.89
CA ALA A 260 -6.47 -4.56 -3.24
C ALA A 260 -6.78 -5.77 -4.13
N GLU A 261 -5.96 -6.81 -4.04
CA GLU A 261 -6.11 -8.03 -4.85
C GLU A 261 -7.37 -8.83 -4.46
N MET A 262 -7.70 -8.86 -3.18
CA MET A 262 -8.91 -9.53 -2.67
C MET A 262 -10.18 -8.70 -2.87
N GLY A 263 -10.08 -7.46 -3.37
CA GLY A 263 -11.24 -6.59 -3.60
C GLY A 263 -11.82 -5.95 -2.33
N ALA A 264 -11.04 -5.88 -1.24
CA ALA A 264 -11.45 -5.18 -0.02
C ALA A 264 -11.26 -3.66 -0.16
N TYR A 265 -11.78 -3.12 -1.24
CA TYR A 265 -11.78 -1.72 -1.62
C TYR A 265 -13.15 -1.28 -2.10
N SER A 266 -13.55 -0.06 -1.75
CA SER A 266 -14.81 0.53 -2.23
C SER A 266 -14.83 0.77 -3.75
N THR A 267 -13.65 0.82 -4.38
CA THR A 267 -13.46 1.13 -5.80
C THR A 267 -12.93 -0.05 -6.62
N ALA A 268 -12.78 -1.23 -6.01
CA ALA A 268 -12.28 -2.41 -6.70
C ALA A 268 -12.98 -3.69 -6.23
N LEU A 269 -13.15 -4.62 -7.16
CA LEU A 269 -13.59 -6.00 -6.91
C LEU A 269 -12.38 -6.94 -6.86
N PRO A 270 -12.57 -8.23 -6.46
CA PRO A 270 -11.51 -9.24 -6.49
C PRO A 270 -10.72 -9.27 -7.81
N GLY A 271 -9.40 -9.35 -7.71
CA GLY A 271 -8.49 -9.17 -8.85
C GLY A 271 -8.09 -7.70 -9.09
N GLY A 272 -8.56 -6.77 -8.27
CA GLY A 272 -8.29 -5.34 -8.39
C GLY A 272 -8.93 -4.71 -9.63
N VAL A 273 -9.98 -5.35 -10.19
CA VAL A 273 -10.75 -4.82 -11.31
C VAL A 273 -11.70 -3.71 -10.85
N PRO A 274 -12.12 -2.78 -11.73
CA PRO A 274 -13.03 -1.70 -11.36
C PRO A 274 -14.40 -2.20 -10.86
N VAL A 275 -15.05 -1.40 -10.01
CA VAL A 275 -16.46 -1.58 -9.67
C VAL A 275 -17.29 -0.93 -10.77
N ASP A 276 -17.81 -1.72 -11.69
CA ASP A 276 -18.70 -1.33 -12.78
C ASP A 276 -19.71 -2.43 -13.07
N ALA A 277 -20.62 -2.17 -14.01
CA ALA A 277 -21.71 -3.10 -14.35
C ALA A 277 -21.21 -4.44 -14.90
N GLU A 278 -20.18 -4.44 -15.73
CA GLU A 278 -19.62 -5.64 -16.37
C GLU A 278 -18.97 -6.55 -15.33
N HIS A 279 -18.02 -6.01 -14.54
CA HIS A 279 -17.30 -6.79 -13.54
C HIS A 279 -18.20 -7.22 -12.37
N ALA A 280 -19.18 -6.37 -11.97
CA ALA A 280 -20.13 -6.72 -10.94
C ALA A 280 -21.08 -7.86 -11.40
N ALA A 281 -21.52 -7.86 -12.67
CA ALA A 281 -22.32 -8.95 -13.21
C ALA A 281 -21.55 -10.26 -13.25
N ALA A 282 -20.30 -10.24 -13.73
CA ALA A 282 -19.44 -11.42 -13.79
C ALA A 282 -19.16 -12.00 -12.36
N LEU A 283 -18.96 -11.13 -11.37
CA LEU A 283 -18.77 -11.56 -9.99
C LEU A 283 -20.08 -12.07 -9.37
N SER A 284 -21.22 -11.46 -9.71
CA SER A 284 -22.55 -11.91 -9.25
C SER A 284 -22.86 -13.34 -9.71
N GLU A 285 -22.48 -13.68 -10.94
CA GLU A 285 -22.62 -15.04 -11.48
C GLU A 285 -21.77 -16.03 -10.66
N GLN A 286 -20.53 -15.67 -10.35
CA GLN A 286 -19.63 -16.52 -9.56
C GLN A 286 -20.08 -16.70 -8.11
N TYR A 287 -20.65 -15.67 -7.49
CA TYR A 287 -21.09 -15.67 -6.10
C TYR A 287 -22.50 -16.23 -5.92
N GLY A 288 -23.34 -16.21 -6.96
CA GLY A 288 -24.75 -16.61 -6.89
C GLY A 288 -25.65 -15.58 -6.21
N PHE A 289 -25.19 -14.34 -6.05
CA PHE A 289 -25.97 -13.23 -5.50
C PHE A 289 -25.57 -11.88 -6.17
N PRO A 290 -26.49 -10.89 -6.19
CA PRO A 290 -26.21 -9.60 -6.78
C PRO A 290 -25.06 -8.86 -6.07
N VAL A 291 -24.09 -8.37 -6.82
CA VAL A 291 -22.96 -7.53 -6.35
C VAL A 291 -23.23 -6.08 -6.76
N PRO A 292 -23.07 -5.09 -5.85
CA PRO A 292 -23.21 -3.68 -6.21
C PRO A 292 -22.29 -3.28 -7.36
N ALA A 293 -22.85 -2.60 -8.36
CA ALA A 293 -22.14 -2.17 -9.58
C ALA A 293 -21.60 -0.73 -9.50
N THR A 294 -21.82 -0.06 -8.37
CA THR A 294 -21.34 1.30 -8.13
C THR A 294 -20.29 1.32 -7.02
N PRO A 295 -19.22 2.14 -7.14
CA PRO A 295 -18.26 2.32 -6.06
C PRO A 295 -18.92 2.74 -4.76
N GLY A 296 -18.39 2.23 -3.64
CA GLY A 296 -18.81 2.62 -2.30
C GLY A 296 -18.00 3.79 -1.74
N LEU A 297 -18.26 4.12 -0.48
CA LEU A 297 -17.53 5.14 0.26
C LEU A 297 -16.09 4.67 0.56
N ARG A 298 -15.14 5.56 0.34
CA ARG A 298 -13.75 5.36 0.76
C ARG A 298 -13.64 5.54 2.28
N ALA A 299 -12.52 5.13 2.86
CA ALA A 299 -12.31 5.20 4.31
C ALA A 299 -12.57 6.61 4.89
N GLU A 300 -12.01 7.64 4.26
CA GLU A 300 -12.24 9.04 4.66
C GLU A 300 -13.68 9.51 4.41
N GLU A 301 -14.30 9.02 3.35
CA GLU A 301 -15.69 9.33 3.01
C GLU A 301 -16.67 8.65 3.97
N MET A 302 -16.34 7.45 4.51
CA MET A 302 -17.13 6.80 5.56
C MET A 302 -17.18 7.66 6.82
N LEU A 303 -16.04 8.26 7.24
CA LEU A 303 -16.02 9.15 8.39
C LEU A 303 -16.79 10.45 8.15
N LEU A 304 -16.67 11.03 6.96
CA LEU A 304 -17.46 12.19 6.59
C LEU A 304 -18.96 11.86 6.53
N ALA A 305 -19.33 10.67 6.07
CA ALA A 305 -20.72 10.19 6.09
C ALA A 305 -21.22 9.98 7.52
N ALA A 306 -20.40 9.37 8.39
CA ALA A 306 -20.67 9.22 9.82
C ALA A 306 -20.86 10.59 10.49
N HIS A 307 -19.95 11.54 10.26
CA HIS A 307 -20.06 12.91 10.78
C HIS A 307 -21.37 13.60 10.37
N ARG A 308 -21.90 13.28 9.19
CA ARG A 308 -23.19 13.80 8.68
C ARG A 308 -24.40 12.96 9.10
N GLY A 309 -24.22 11.94 9.95
CA GLY A 309 -25.29 11.04 10.39
C GLY A 309 -25.88 10.16 9.27
N ARG A 310 -25.05 9.76 8.30
CA ARG A 310 -25.45 8.92 7.16
C ARG A 310 -24.91 7.50 7.23
N LEU A 311 -24.28 7.10 8.33
CA LEU A 311 -23.90 5.73 8.64
C LEU A 311 -24.59 5.28 9.90
N GLU A 312 -25.35 4.20 9.80
CA GLU A 312 -26.00 3.52 10.92
C GLU A 312 -25.06 2.48 11.58
N VAL A 313 -24.19 1.88 10.79
CA VAL A 313 -23.25 0.85 11.26
C VAL A 313 -21.85 1.14 10.70
N LEU A 314 -20.87 1.20 11.58
CA LEU A 314 -19.45 1.19 11.22
C LEU A 314 -18.75 -0.01 11.87
N TYR A 315 -18.32 -0.95 11.07
CA TYR A 315 -17.51 -2.08 11.50
C TYR A 315 -16.02 -1.79 11.22
N SER A 316 -15.18 -1.82 12.24
CA SER A 316 -13.73 -1.69 12.12
C SER A 316 -13.06 -3.00 12.51
N SER A 317 -12.42 -3.69 11.55
CA SER A 317 -11.57 -4.84 11.83
C SER A 317 -10.13 -4.35 11.94
N GLY A 318 -9.69 -4.12 13.17
CA GLY A 318 -8.44 -3.43 13.49
C GLY A 318 -8.44 -1.94 13.14
N GLY A 319 -7.29 -1.32 13.34
CA GLY A 319 -7.08 0.09 13.05
C GLY A 319 -7.53 1.03 14.17
N ASN A 320 -7.16 2.31 14.03
CA ASN A 320 -7.50 3.35 14.99
C ASN A 320 -7.58 4.70 14.26
N PHE A 321 -8.74 5.05 13.75
CA PHE A 321 -8.96 6.31 13.04
C PHE A 321 -8.60 7.53 13.87
N LEU A 322 -8.88 7.47 15.20
CA LEU A 322 -8.71 8.61 16.09
C LEU A 322 -7.24 9.06 16.19
N ASP A 323 -6.31 8.08 16.19
CA ASP A 323 -4.87 8.37 16.36
C ASP A 323 -4.11 8.48 15.03
N VAL A 324 -4.71 8.07 13.90
CA VAL A 324 -3.99 8.03 12.61
C VAL A 324 -4.46 9.05 11.58
N LEU A 325 -5.63 9.63 11.74
CA LEU A 325 -6.13 10.65 10.84
C LEU A 325 -5.76 12.06 11.32
N PRO A 326 -5.62 13.03 10.40
CA PRO A 326 -5.06 14.35 10.74
C PRO A 326 -6.01 15.25 11.56
N ASP A 327 -7.30 14.93 11.64
CA ASP A 327 -8.30 15.68 12.40
C ASP A 327 -8.97 14.78 13.44
N PRO A 328 -8.41 14.69 14.67
CA PRO A 328 -8.95 13.85 15.73
C PRO A 328 -10.31 14.33 16.25
N ASP A 329 -10.59 15.63 16.22
CA ASP A 329 -11.86 16.17 16.69
C ASP A 329 -13.00 15.82 15.72
N LEU A 330 -12.81 16.03 14.42
CA LEU A 330 -13.76 15.57 13.40
C LEU A 330 -13.98 14.06 13.48
N THR A 331 -12.89 13.30 13.67
CA THR A 331 -12.96 11.84 13.79
C THR A 331 -13.75 11.41 15.00
N ARG A 332 -13.51 12.02 16.16
CA ARG A 332 -14.28 11.76 17.40
C ARG A 332 -15.76 12.02 17.20
N HIS A 333 -16.12 13.22 16.72
CA HIS A 333 -17.52 13.57 16.46
C HIS A 333 -18.19 12.65 15.42
N ALA A 334 -17.44 12.19 14.42
CA ALA A 334 -17.95 11.20 13.47
C ALA A 334 -18.29 9.87 14.15
N LEU A 335 -17.38 9.37 15.00
CA LEU A 335 -17.58 8.12 15.73
C LEU A 335 -18.73 8.20 16.75
N GLU A 336 -18.89 9.32 17.44
CA GLU A 336 -19.99 9.56 18.39
C GLU A 336 -21.38 9.52 17.72
N ARG A 337 -21.47 9.82 16.43
CA ARG A 337 -22.72 9.91 15.68
C ARG A 337 -23.16 8.59 15.02
N VAL A 338 -22.31 7.59 14.99
CA VAL A 338 -22.68 6.27 14.45
C VAL A 338 -23.46 5.50 15.51
N PRO A 339 -24.73 5.11 15.26
CA PRO A 339 -25.55 4.38 16.23
C PRO A 339 -24.89 3.09 16.69
N LEU A 340 -24.44 2.25 15.76
CA LEU A 340 -23.77 0.99 16.09
C LEU A 340 -22.34 0.98 15.56
N ARG A 341 -21.37 0.93 16.47
CA ARG A 341 -19.97 0.65 16.13
C ARG A 341 -19.56 -0.74 16.55
N VAL A 342 -18.91 -1.47 15.66
CA VAL A 342 -18.32 -2.78 15.96
C VAL A 342 -16.80 -2.67 15.76
N HIS A 343 -16.05 -3.04 16.79
CA HIS A 343 -14.60 -3.10 16.73
C HIS A 343 -14.14 -4.53 16.97
N GLN A 344 -13.44 -5.10 16.01
CA GLN A 344 -12.81 -6.40 16.14
C GLN A 344 -11.30 -6.23 16.09
N ASP A 345 -10.63 -6.49 17.21
CA ASP A 345 -9.17 -6.25 17.32
C ASP A 345 -8.53 -7.19 18.35
N ILE A 346 -7.20 -7.24 18.33
CA ILE A 346 -6.37 -7.99 19.29
C ILE A 346 -6.05 -7.19 20.54
N VAL A 347 -6.22 -5.88 20.52
CA VAL A 347 -5.98 -4.95 21.63
C VAL A 347 -7.03 -3.85 21.65
N LEU A 348 -7.21 -3.22 22.81
CA LEU A 348 -8.05 -2.03 22.93
C LEU A 348 -7.33 -0.81 22.33
N SER A 349 -8.07 0.01 21.58
CA SER A 349 -7.57 1.25 20.98
C SER A 349 -8.41 2.45 21.42
N ALA A 350 -7.87 3.67 21.27
CA ALA A 350 -8.52 4.91 21.72
C ALA A 350 -9.91 5.12 21.08
N GLN A 351 -10.08 4.74 19.81
CA GLN A 351 -11.38 4.87 19.13
C GLN A 351 -12.51 4.02 19.73
N MET A 352 -12.17 2.92 20.41
CA MET A 352 -13.14 2.04 21.08
C MET A 352 -13.75 2.71 22.33
N LEU A 353 -13.02 3.67 22.91
CA LEU A 353 -13.39 4.40 24.13
C LEU A 353 -14.15 5.68 23.83
N VAL A 354 -14.36 6.03 22.58
CA VAL A 354 -15.21 7.17 22.20
C VAL A 354 -16.67 6.84 22.56
N ASP A 355 -17.39 7.79 23.11
CA ASP A 355 -18.78 7.62 23.51
C ASP A 355 -19.63 7.05 22.36
N PRO A 356 -20.48 6.05 22.59
CA PRO A 356 -21.32 5.47 21.56
C PRO A 356 -22.49 6.42 21.20
N GLY A 357 -22.94 6.35 19.93
CA GLY A 357 -24.24 6.90 19.57
C GLY A 357 -25.35 6.13 20.31
N GLU A 358 -25.41 4.79 20.09
CA GLU A 358 -26.29 3.89 20.83
C GLU A 358 -25.53 2.73 21.46
N ALA A 359 -24.66 2.06 20.68
CA ALA A 359 -23.92 0.90 21.15
C ALA A 359 -22.52 0.78 20.52
N VAL A 360 -21.60 0.22 21.31
CA VAL A 360 -20.27 -0.24 20.85
C VAL A 360 -20.13 -1.72 21.19
N LEU A 361 -19.84 -2.55 20.19
CA LEU A 361 -19.51 -3.96 20.35
C LEU A 361 -18.02 -4.16 20.19
N LEU A 362 -17.38 -4.79 21.15
CA LEU A 362 -15.97 -5.17 21.12
C LEU A 362 -15.87 -6.69 20.92
N LEU A 363 -15.26 -7.11 19.82
CA LEU A 363 -15.06 -8.51 19.48
C LEU A 363 -13.57 -8.84 19.51
N PRO A 364 -13.13 -9.84 20.29
CA PRO A 364 -11.72 -10.23 20.31
C PRO A 364 -11.35 -10.96 19.03
N ALA A 365 -10.24 -10.53 18.39
CA ALA A 365 -9.66 -11.16 17.22
C ALA A 365 -8.50 -12.06 17.59
N CYS A 366 -8.26 -13.11 16.80
CA CYS A 366 -7.02 -13.86 16.82
C CYS A 366 -5.88 -13.07 16.18
N THR A 367 -4.67 -13.23 16.69
CA THR A 367 -3.47 -12.81 15.95
C THR A 367 -3.32 -13.65 14.69
N ARG A 368 -2.54 -13.16 13.71
CA ARG A 368 -2.30 -13.90 12.46
C ARG A 368 -1.80 -15.33 12.66
N TYR A 369 -0.99 -15.56 13.69
CA TYR A 369 -0.47 -16.89 14.01
C TYR A 369 -1.47 -17.84 14.66
N GLU A 370 -2.55 -17.31 15.20
CA GLU A 370 -3.61 -18.06 15.85
C GLU A 370 -4.80 -18.32 14.92
N GLN A 371 -4.80 -17.73 13.72
CA GLN A 371 -5.88 -17.95 12.75
C GLN A 371 -5.98 -19.42 12.37
N ARG A 372 -7.21 -19.95 12.46
CA ARG A 372 -7.48 -21.36 12.18
C ARG A 372 -7.15 -21.70 10.73
N GLY A 373 -6.27 -22.69 10.55
CA GLY A 373 -5.77 -23.10 9.24
C GLY A 373 -4.66 -22.20 8.65
N GLY A 374 -4.15 -21.24 9.44
CA GLY A 374 -3.17 -20.26 9.02
C GLY A 374 -3.74 -19.19 8.09
N GLY A 375 -2.90 -18.32 7.58
CA GLY A 375 -3.30 -17.24 6.69
C GLY A 375 -2.28 -16.95 5.61
N THR A 376 -2.75 -16.49 4.46
CA THR A 376 -1.89 -16.04 3.36
C THR A 376 -1.79 -14.52 3.32
N GLU A 377 -0.69 -14.03 2.79
CA GLU A 377 -0.43 -12.61 2.55
C GLU A 377 0.23 -12.39 1.21
N THR A 378 -0.10 -11.29 0.56
CA THR A 378 0.62 -10.83 -0.62
C THR A 378 1.64 -9.78 -0.20
N THR A 379 2.93 -10.10 -0.36
CA THR A 379 4.05 -9.22 0.02
C THR A 379 4.22 -8.06 -0.96
N THR A 380 5.02 -7.05 -0.56
CA THR A 380 5.46 -5.96 -1.45
C THR A 380 6.07 -6.48 -2.76
N GLU A 381 6.80 -7.60 -2.71
CA GLU A 381 7.42 -8.23 -3.89
C GLU A 381 6.44 -9.06 -4.75
N ARG A 382 5.14 -9.01 -4.49
CA ARG A 382 4.09 -9.78 -5.20
C ARG A 382 4.21 -11.30 -4.99
N ARG A 383 4.68 -11.72 -3.82
CA ARG A 383 4.71 -13.13 -3.43
C ARG A 383 3.55 -13.42 -2.50
N ILE A 384 2.90 -14.55 -2.70
CA ILE A 384 1.95 -15.08 -1.73
C ILE A 384 2.75 -15.93 -0.75
N VAL A 385 2.65 -15.56 0.54
CA VAL A 385 3.34 -16.26 1.64
C VAL A 385 2.30 -16.85 2.56
N LEU A 386 2.42 -18.13 2.90
CA LEU A 386 1.60 -18.79 3.91
C LEU A 386 2.28 -18.70 5.28
N SER A 387 1.57 -18.15 6.25
CA SER A 387 1.89 -18.25 7.66
C SER A 387 1.04 -19.39 8.24
N PRO A 388 1.63 -20.54 8.63
CA PRO A 388 0.87 -21.64 9.19
C PRO A 388 0.33 -21.25 10.57
N GLU A 389 -0.79 -21.89 10.96
CA GLU A 389 -1.32 -21.77 12.32
C GLU A 389 -0.28 -22.27 13.33
N VAL A 390 0.01 -21.46 14.34
CA VAL A 390 0.77 -21.88 15.52
C VAL A 390 -0.20 -22.42 16.55
N ARG A 391 -0.15 -23.72 16.76
CA ARG A 391 -1.03 -24.39 17.73
C ARG A 391 -0.65 -24.01 19.16
N GLY A 392 -1.64 -23.65 19.97
CA GLY A 392 -1.47 -23.26 21.36
C GLY A 392 -2.78 -22.82 22.00
N PRO A 393 -2.74 -22.41 23.29
CA PRO A 393 -3.90 -21.84 23.93
C PRO A 393 -4.27 -20.52 23.27
N ARG A 394 -5.55 -20.34 22.97
CA ARG A 394 -6.10 -19.08 22.46
C ARG A 394 -6.60 -18.21 23.61
N VAL A 395 -6.58 -16.90 23.40
CA VAL A 395 -7.04 -15.96 24.41
C VAL A 395 -8.58 -15.90 24.38
N GLY A 396 -9.21 -16.39 25.44
CA GLY A 396 -10.65 -16.28 25.64
C GLY A 396 -11.47 -16.74 24.42
N GLU A 397 -12.36 -15.87 23.96
CA GLU A 397 -13.26 -16.11 22.82
C GLU A 397 -12.73 -15.50 21.51
N ALA A 398 -11.43 -15.22 21.42
CA ALA A 398 -10.81 -14.65 20.21
C ALA A 398 -11.03 -15.58 19.01
N ARG A 399 -11.49 -14.98 17.89
CA ARG A 399 -11.84 -15.69 16.66
C ARG A 399 -11.09 -15.11 15.47
N SER A 400 -10.88 -15.94 14.46
CA SER A 400 -10.43 -15.47 13.15
C SER A 400 -11.52 -14.56 12.55
N GLU A 401 -11.14 -13.41 12.05
CA GLU A 401 -12.12 -12.41 11.57
C GLU A 401 -12.94 -12.96 10.40
N TRP A 402 -12.35 -13.78 9.51
CA TRP A 402 -13.07 -14.39 8.40
C TRP A 402 -14.20 -15.31 8.88
N GLU A 403 -14.05 -16.02 10.01
CA GLU A 403 -15.12 -16.83 10.62
C GLU A 403 -16.27 -15.93 11.11
N THR A 404 -15.93 -14.77 11.69
CA THR A 404 -16.93 -13.81 12.16
C THR A 404 -17.75 -13.26 11.01
N PHE A 405 -17.11 -12.83 9.90
CA PHE A 405 -17.82 -12.32 8.74
C PHE A 405 -18.70 -13.38 8.06
N ARG A 406 -18.21 -14.61 7.93
CA ARG A 406 -19.01 -15.74 7.46
C ARG A 406 -20.26 -15.96 8.33
N ASP A 407 -20.07 -16.06 9.63
CA ASP A 407 -21.15 -16.35 10.57
C ASP A 407 -22.19 -15.21 10.63
N LEU A 408 -21.75 -13.96 10.52
CA LEU A 408 -22.64 -12.81 10.40
C LEU A 408 -23.49 -12.89 9.12
N ALA A 409 -22.86 -13.17 7.97
CA ALA A 409 -23.57 -13.31 6.71
C ALA A 409 -24.66 -14.41 6.77
N GLN A 410 -24.32 -15.58 7.32
CA GLN A 410 -25.24 -16.71 7.47
C GLN A 410 -26.42 -16.38 8.39
N ARG A 411 -26.22 -15.54 9.41
CA ARG A 411 -27.27 -15.10 10.34
C ARG A 411 -28.14 -13.97 9.79
N VAL A 412 -27.56 -13.07 8.99
CA VAL A 412 -28.30 -11.96 8.36
C VAL A 412 -29.30 -12.49 7.34
N ASP A 413 -28.91 -13.51 6.57
CA ASP A 413 -29.81 -14.15 5.59
C ASP A 413 -29.61 -15.68 5.58
N PRO A 414 -30.30 -16.39 6.46
CA PRO A 414 -30.19 -17.87 6.56
C PRO A 414 -30.61 -18.60 5.29
N ALA A 415 -31.49 -18.02 4.47
CA ALA A 415 -31.94 -18.65 3.24
C ALA A 415 -30.83 -18.72 2.18
N ARG A 416 -29.92 -17.74 2.18
CA ARG A 416 -28.76 -17.68 1.28
C ARG A 416 -27.45 -18.10 1.95
N ALA A 417 -27.48 -18.63 3.17
CA ALA A 417 -26.28 -19.00 3.94
C ALA A 417 -25.32 -19.92 3.15
N HIS A 418 -25.86 -20.81 2.31
CA HIS A 418 -25.08 -21.71 1.45
C HIS A 418 -24.16 -20.99 0.43
N LEU A 419 -24.42 -19.73 0.09
CA LEU A 419 -23.61 -18.92 -0.85
C LEU A 419 -22.34 -18.35 -0.21
N ILE A 420 -22.24 -18.43 1.11
CA ILE A 420 -21.05 -18.00 1.90
C ILE A 420 -20.61 -19.12 2.85
N ASP A 421 -20.91 -20.36 2.53
CA ASP A 421 -20.48 -21.50 3.33
C ASP A 421 -19.01 -21.83 3.06
N LEU A 422 -18.15 -21.26 3.90
CA LEU A 422 -16.70 -21.40 3.88
C LEU A 422 -16.27 -22.09 5.18
N PRO A 423 -16.25 -23.42 5.23
CA PRO A 423 -16.07 -24.18 6.47
C PRO A 423 -14.70 -23.99 7.13
N ASP A 424 -13.66 -23.74 6.34
CA ASP A 424 -12.30 -23.53 6.81
C ASP A 424 -11.48 -22.60 5.91
N ALA A 425 -10.27 -22.24 6.33
CA ALA A 425 -9.38 -21.36 5.59
C ALA A 425 -8.92 -21.96 4.25
N GLN A 426 -8.93 -23.29 4.11
CA GLN A 426 -8.60 -23.93 2.83
C GLN A 426 -9.71 -23.70 1.80
N ALA A 427 -10.96 -23.83 2.20
CA ALA A 427 -12.11 -23.52 1.34
C ALA A 427 -12.11 -22.03 0.90
N VAL A 428 -11.72 -21.13 1.81
CA VAL A 428 -11.53 -19.71 1.45
C VAL A 428 -10.45 -19.54 0.38
N ARG A 429 -9.29 -20.17 0.55
CA ARG A 429 -8.20 -20.12 -0.44
C ARG A 429 -8.58 -20.72 -1.79
N GLU A 430 -9.32 -21.80 -1.81
CA GLU A 430 -9.82 -22.42 -3.04
C GLU A 430 -10.80 -21.50 -3.77
N GLU A 431 -11.66 -20.82 -3.05
CA GLU A 431 -12.55 -19.83 -3.64
C GLU A 431 -11.78 -18.60 -4.14
N ILE A 432 -10.79 -18.09 -3.40
CA ILE A 432 -9.88 -17.03 -3.87
C ILE A 432 -9.20 -17.43 -5.18
N ALA A 433 -8.65 -18.64 -5.26
CA ALA A 433 -7.97 -19.12 -6.46
C ALA A 433 -8.89 -19.21 -7.69
N ARG A 434 -10.19 -19.40 -7.47
CA ARG A 434 -11.21 -19.42 -8.54
C ARG A 434 -11.65 -18.03 -8.95
N VAL A 435 -11.87 -17.13 -7.98
CA VAL A 435 -12.51 -15.82 -8.18
C VAL A 435 -11.51 -14.72 -8.50
N VAL A 436 -10.33 -14.76 -7.88
CA VAL A 436 -9.30 -13.74 -8.10
C VAL A 436 -8.43 -14.18 -9.27
N PRO A 437 -8.53 -13.53 -10.43
CA PRO A 437 -7.70 -13.85 -11.59
C PRO A 437 -6.27 -13.37 -11.35
N ILE A 438 -5.51 -14.09 -10.54
CA ILE A 438 -4.06 -13.94 -10.48
C ILE A 438 -3.55 -14.53 -11.79
N ASP A 439 -2.74 -13.75 -12.52
CA ASP A 439 -2.18 -14.16 -13.81
C ASP A 439 -1.58 -15.58 -13.69
N ARG A 440 -2.27 -16.56 -14.29
CA ARG A 440 -1.87 -17.98 -14.26
C ARG A 440 -0.47 -18.22 -14.86
N LYS A 441 0.12 -17.21 -15.51
CA LYS A 441 1.49 -17.26 -16.03
C LYS A 441 2.55 -17.05 -14.96
N SER A 442 2.21 -16.41 -13.82
CA SER A 442 3.15 -16.19 -12.71
C SER A 442 3.21 -17.36 -11.72
N THR A 443 2.31 -18.34 -11.81
CA THR A 443 2.26 -19.52 -10.93
C THR A 443 3.02 -20.74 -11.46
N ARG A 444 3.73 -20.60 -12.57
CA ARG A 444 4.69 -21.61 -13.02
C ARG A 444 6.09 -21.24 -12.55
N LEU A 445 6.38 -21.57 -11.32
CA LEU A 445 7.72 -21.84 -10.79
C LEU A 445 7.89 -23.34 -10.66
#